data_95f99e94eddfc4f608c888d286a44413
#
_entry.id   95f99e94eddfc4f608c888d286a44413
#
_cell.length_a   1.000
_cell.length_b   1.000
_cell.length_c   1.000
_cell.angle_alpha   90.00
_cell.angle_beta   90.00
_cell.angle_gamma   90.00
#
_symmetry.space_group_name_H-M   'P 1'
#
loop_
_entity.id
_entity.type
_entity.pdbx_description
1 polymer ?
#
loop_
_entity_poly.entity_id
_entity_poly.type
_entity_poly.pdbx_seq_one_letter_code
_entity_poly.pdbx_strand_id
1 'polypeptide(L)'
;MLINADVNDDYVMLVGVSSDALNALAEFTKQVYQDLEINVKSITINTQVSLVDAVLMLRGMIEGNAPCDVVIGIAGDRWVTTVLSFLAMALVTVGGFVNVSVDKVFTMPSDKGEPVDWPIVPRLIDLSPVEFRVLRLICSGYSLAKEIVKGYASRFNEAISLPTVERTLAKLRSKRLVNGKPVGKALMHETTELGKLIACG
;
A
#
# COMPACT_ATOMS: atom_id res chain seq x y z
N MET A 1 -1.68 13.03 -6.64
CA MET A 1 -0.55 12.17 -6.27
C MET A 1 0.40 12.14 -7.46
N LEU A 2 1.63 12.59 -7.27
CA LEU A 2 2.70 12.50 -8.26
C LEU A 2 3.48 11.21 -7.99
N ILE A 3 3.70 10.42 -9.02
CA ILE A 3 4.57 9.24 -8.97
C ILE A 3 5.68 9.48 -9.96
N ASN A 4 6.90 9.56 -9.45
CA ASN A 4 8.09 9.70 -10.26
C ASN A 4 8.72 8.30 -10.41
N ALA A 5 8.78 7.79 -11.62
CA ALA A 5 9.44 6.52 -11.92
C ALA A 5 10.79 6.84 -12.59
N ASP A 6 11.83 6.16 -12.16
CA ASP A 6 13.24 6.41 -12.55
C ASP A 6 13.57 6.19 -14.05
N VAL A 7 12.59 5.96 -14.90
CA VAL A 7 12.72 5.76 -16.32
C VAL A 7 11.68 6.58 -17.07
N ASN A 8 11.92 7.85 -17.26
CA ASN A 8 11.29 8.78 -18.22
C ASN A 8 9.75 8.90 -18.27
N ASP A 9 9.01 8.34 -17.31
CA ASP A 9 7.55 8.38 -17.31
C ASP A 9 7.00 8.89 -15.98
N ASP A 10 7.16 10.20 -15.74
CA ASP A 10 6.45 10.86 -14.65
C ASP A 10 4.96 10.83 -14.94
N TYR A 11 4.16 10.36 -14.00
CA TYR A 11 2.72 10.44 -14.14
C TYR A 11 2.00 10.94 -12.89
N VAL A 12 0.89 11.64 -13.13
CA VAL A 12 -0.01 12.13 -12.07
C VAL A 12 -1.20 11.18 -11.97
N MET A 13 -1.40 10.61 -10.79
CA MET A 13 -2.57 9.83 -10.49
C MET A 13 -3.57 10.70 -9.74
N LEU A 14 -4.69 11.01 -10.37
CA LEU A 14 -5.80 11.74 -9.76
C LEU A 14 -6.80 10.73 -9.20
N VAL A 15 -7.09 10.84 -7.91
CA VAL A 15 -7.97 9.91 -7.18
C VAL A 15 -9.17 10.66 -6.62
N GLY A 16 -10.38 10.18 -6.86
CA GLY A 16 -11.61 10.81 -6.37
C GLY A 16 -12.83 9.89 -6.45
N VAL A 17 -13.98 10.41 -6.06
CA VAL A 17 -15.26 9.67 -6.10
C VAL A 17 -16.15 10.06 -7.27
N SER A 18 -15.85 11.16 -7.95
CA SER A 18 -16.61 11.66 -9.11
C SER A 18 -15.76 11.61 -10.37
N SER A 19 -16.20 10.84 -11.37
CA SER A 19 -15.54 10.74 -12.65
C SER A 19 -15.48 12.08 -13.39
N ASP A 20 -16.57 12.86 -13.36
CA ASP A 20 -16.66 14.13 -14.08
C ASP A 20 -15.70 15.17 -13.50
N ALA A 21 -15.63 15.27 -12.15
CA ALA A 21 -14.68 16.14 -11.48
C ALA A 21 -13.23 15.75 -11.75
N LEU A 22 -12.94 14.43 -11.76
CA LEU A 22 -11.60 13.92 -12.08
C LEU A 22 -11.21 14.18 -13.52
N ASN A 23 -12.12 14.01 -14.48
CA ASN A 23 -11.85 14.28 -15.87
C ASN A 23 -11.58 15.77 -16.11
N ALA A 24 -12.38 16.67 -15.52
CA ALA A 24 -12.15 18.10 -15.60
C ALA A 24 -10.79 18.50 -15.00
N LEU A 25 -10.42 17.90 -13.86
CA LEU A 25 -9.13 18.12 -13.21
C LEU A 25 -7.96 17.57 -14.06
N ALA A 26 -8.15 16.40 -14.69
CA ALA A 26 -7.15 15.80 -15.57
C ALA A 26 -6.86 16.70 -16.80
N GLU A 27 -7.90 17.21 -17.43
CA GLU A 27 -7.74 18.14 -18.56
C GLU A 27 -7.07 19.44 -18.12
N PHE A 28 -7.45 20.00 -16.98
CA PHE A 28 -6.78 21.17 -16.42
C PHE A 28 -5.29 20.88 -16.13
N THR A 29 -4.98 19.73 -15.52
CA THR A 29 -3.61 19.34 -15.23
C THR A 29 -2.77 19.21 -16.48
N LYS A 30 -3.29 18.57 -17.54
CA LYS A 30 -2.62 18.48 -18.85
C LYS A 30 -2.38 19.86 -19.46
N GLN A 31 -3.33 20.78 -19.35
CA GLN A 31 -3.17 22.16 -19.87
C GLN A 31 -2.09 22.94 -19.11
N VAL A 32 -2.05 22.81 -17.77
CA VAL A 32 -1.05 23.50 -16.93
C VAL A 32 0.37 22.97 -17.17
N TYR A 33 0.50 21.67 -17.40
CA TYR A 33 1.79 20.98 -17.55
C TYR A 33 2.04 20.51 -18.99
N GLN A 34 1.45 21.19 -19.99
CA GLN A 34 1.57 20.82 -21.41
C GLN A 34 3.03 20.71 -21.92
N ASP A 35 3.95 21.46 -21.28
CA ASP A 35 5.37 21.47 -21.66
C ASP A 35 6.17 20.32 -21.02
N LEU A 36 5.57 19.51 -20.13
CA LEU A 36 6.27 18.48 -19.35
C LEU A 36 5.89 17.04 -19.75
N GLU A 37 5.13 16.84 -20.83
CA GLU A 37 4.69 15.51 -21.30
C GLU A 37 4.18 14.56 -20.17
N ILE A 38 3.56 15.14 -19.13
CA ILE A 38 3.08 14.38 -17.96
C ILE A 38 1.90 13.51 -18.33
N ASN A 39 2.00 12.22 -18.05
CA ASN A 39 0.88 11.29 -18.19
C ASN A 39 -0.09 11.44 -16.99
N VAL A 40 -1.35 11.77 -17.27
CA VAL A 40 -2.37 11.97 -16.21
C VAL A 40 -3.36 10.82 -16.23
N LYS A 41 -3.48 10.11 -15.11
CA LYS A 41 -4.37 8.96 -14.93
C LYS A 41 -5.44 9.27 -13.87
N SER A 42 -6.71 9.21 -14.25
CA SER A 42 -7.84 9.39 -13.33
C SER A 42 -8.32 8.06 -12.77
N ILE A 43 -8.52 7.99 -11.47
CA ILE A 43 -8.98 6.79 -10.76
C ILE A 43 -10.20 7.17 -9.92
N THR A 44 -11.34 6.62 -10.26
CA THR A 44 -12.56 6.77 -9.46
C THR A 44 -12.64 5.66 -8.42
N ILE A 45 -12.73 6.03 -7.15
CA ILE A 45 -12.93 5.09 -6.04
C ILE A 45 -14.41 5.05 -5.70
N ASN A 46 -15.01 3.86 -5.77
CA ASN A 46 -16.37 3.65 -5.30
C ASN A 46 -16.42 3.73 -3.76
N THR A 47 -17.31 4.57 -3.21
CA THR A 47 -17.51 4.74 -1.77
C THR A 47 -18.12 3.50 -1.08
N GLN A 48 -18.63 2.53 -1.85
CA GLN A 48 -19.14 1.25 -1.34
C GLN A 48 -18.02 0.21 -1.12
N VAL A 49 -16.82 0.46 -1.62
CA VAL A 49 -15.66 -0.42 -1.42
C VAL A 49 -15.11 -0.20 -0.01
N SER A 50 -14.59 -1.26 0.62
CA SER A 50 -13.96 -1.13 1.94
C SER A 50 -12.71 -0.24 1.86
N LEU A 51 -12.36 0.40 3.00
CA LEU A 51 -11.13 1.20 3.09
C LEU A 51 -9.90 0.38 2.70
N VAL A 52 -9.84 -0.88 3.16
CA VAL A 52 -8.71 -1.78 2.87
C VAL A 52 -8.60 -2.05 1.39
N ASP A 53 -9.71 -2.40 0.72
CA ASP A 53 -9.70 -2.71 -0.71
C ASP A 53 -9.35 -1.47 -1.55
N ALA A 54 -9.86 -0.27 -1.17
CA ALA A 54 -9.52 0.98 -1.84
C ALA A 54 -8.01 1.28 -1.74
N VAL A 55 -7.43 1.12 -0.55
CA VAL A 55 -5.98 1.33 -0.34
C VAL A 55 -5.16 0.28 -1.09
N LEU A 56 -5.57 -1.00 -1.07
CA LEU A 56 -4.88 -2.08 -1.79
C LEU A 56 -4.89 -1.86 -3.30
N MET A 57 -6.02 -1.42 -3.85
CA MET A 57 -6.12 -1.09 -5.28
C MET A 57 -5.12 -0.01 -5.67
N LEU A 58 -5.07 1.10 -4.95
CA LEU A 58 -4.13 2.20 -5.23
C LEU A 58 -2.68 1.78 -5.01
N ARG A 59 -2.42 1.04 -3.94
CA ARG A 59 -1.08 0.54 -3.63
C ARG A 59 -0.57 -0.41 -4.70
N GLY A 60 -1.41 -1.34 -5.18
CA GLY A 60 -1.06 -2.24 -6.28
C GLY A 60 -0.70 -1.50 -7.57
N MET A 61 -1.39 -0.39 -7.86
CA MET A 61 -1.05 0.47 -9.00
C MET A 61 0.31 1.15 -8.84
N ILE A 62 0.67 1.58 -7.63
CA ILE A 62 1.97 2.20 -7.33
C ILE A 62 3.08 1.15 -7.37
N GLU A 63 2.90 0.03 -6.66
CA GLU A 63 3.88 -1.06 -6.62
C GLU A 63 4.14 -1.68 -8.00
N GLY A 64 3.15 -1.65 -8.89
CA GLY A 64 3.31 -2.08 -10.28
C GLY A 64 4.24 -1.20 -11.12
N ASN A 65 4.59 -0.01 -10.61
CA ASN A 65 5.55 0.91 -11.24
C ASN A 65 6.87 1.00 -10.44
N ALA A 66 7.08 0.12 -9.46
CA ALA A 66 8.33 0.09 -8.70
C ALA A 66 9.53 -0.38 -9.56
N PRO A 67 10.74 0.19 -9.36
CA PRO A 67 11.07 1.19 -8.35
C PRO A 67 10.52 2.59 -8.68
N CYS A 68 9.97 3.30 -7.68
CA CYS A 68 9.44 4.65 -7.90
C CYS A 68 9.44 5.49 -6.61
N ASP A 69 9.50 6.81 -6.80
CA ASP A 69 9.30 7.80 -5.76
C ASP A 69 7.89 8.39 -5.84
N VAL A 70 7.27 8.64 -4.70
CA VAL A 70 5.86 9.04 -4.62
C VAL A 70 5.70 10.31 -3.79
N VAL A 71 5.03 11.29 -4.38
CA VAL A 71 4.53 12.46 -3.66
C VAL A 71 3.02 12.36 -3.52
N ILE A 72 2.49 12.45 -2.31
CA ILE A 72 1.06 12.29 -2.03
C ILE A 72 0.45 13.61 -1.57
N GLY A 73 -0.38 14.22 -2.42
CA GLY A 73 -1.23 15.33 -2.04
C GLY A 73 -2.60 14.82 -1.60
N ILE A 74 -3.01 15.18 -0.37
CA ILE A 74 -4.27 14.75 0.23
C ILE A 74 -5.26 15.91 0.17
N ALA A 75 -6.30 15.74 -0.66
CA ALA A 75 -7.38 16.71 -0.83
C ALA A 75 -8.69 15.97 -1.16
N GLY A 76 -9.80 16.70 -1.11
CA GLY A 76 -11.11 16.17 -1.50
C GLY A 76 -12.04 15.89 -0.30
N ASP A 77 -13.00 15.00 -0.52
CA ASP A 77 -13.96 14.62 0.50
C ASP A 77 -13.34 13.72 1.60
N ARG A 78 -14.13 13.48 2.65
CA ARG A 78 -13.70 12.71 3.82
C ARG A 78 -13.24 11.29 3.44
N TRP A 79 -13.88 10.65 2.46
CA TRP A 79 -13.55 9.29 2.07
C TRP A 79 -12.20 9.25 1.35
N VAL A 80 -12.01 10.09 0.35
CA VAL A 80 -10.75 10.19 -0.41
C VAL A 80 -9.60 10.56 0.52
N THR A 81 -9.77 11.56 1.39
CA THR A 81 -8.72 11.97 2.34
C THR A 81 -8.35 10.83 3.30
N THR A 82 -9.34 10.04 3.75
CA THR A 82 -9.09 8.86 4.59
C THR A 82 -8.28 7.81 3.82
N VAL A 83 -8.70 7.45 2.60
CA VAL A 83 -8.00 6.45 1.76
C VAL A 83 -6.56 6.88 1.49
N LEU A 84 -6.33 8.13 1.08
CA LEU A 84 -4.99 8.63 0.78
C LEU A 84 -4.09 8.70 2.02
N SER A 85 -4.65 9.03 3.20
CA SER A 85 -3.90 9.01 4.45
C SER A 85 -3.43 7.59 4.81
N PHE A 86 -4.33 6.60 4.73
CA PHE A 86 -3.95 5.20 4.97
C PHE A 86 -2.99 4.66 3.91
N LEU A 87 -3.14 5.07 2.65
CA LEU A 87 -2.20 4.74 1.58
C LEU A 87 -0.80 5.25 1.89
N ALA A 88 -0.67 6.52 2.30
CA ALA A 88 0.62 7.10 2.68
C ALA A 88 1.28 6.32 3.82
N MET A 89 0.53 6.03 4.89
CA MET A 89 1.02 5.25 6.03
C MET A 89 1.40 3.81 5.63
N ALA A 90 0.61 3.17 4.76
CA ALA A 90 0.91 1.82 4.27
C ALA A 90 2.19 1.82 3.44
N LEU A 91 2.34 2.74 2.48
CA LEU A 91 3.53 2.86 1.64
C LEU A 91 4.80 3.13 2.47
N VAL A 92 4.76 4.04 3.44
CA VAL A 92 5.91 4.28 4.34
C VAL A 92 6.22 3.04 5.19
N THR A 93 5.21 2.23 5.51
CA THR A 93 5.41 0.97 6.26
C THR A 93 6.14 -0.09 5.43
N VAL A 94 5.82 -0.22 4.15
CA VAL A 94 6.30 -1.33 3.31
C VAL A 94 7.26 -0.89 2.22
N GLY A 95 7.44 0.39 1.97
CA GLY A 95 8.16 0.94 0.82
C GLY A 95 9.55 0.32 0.61
N GLY A 96 10.33 0.16 1.67
CA GLY A 96 11.63 -0.52 1.60
C GLY A 96 11.59 -2.00 1.24
N PHE A 97 10.42 -2.66 1.27
CA PHE A 97 10.25 -4.06 0.85
C PHE A 97 9.74 -4.19 -0.59
N VAL A 98 9.18 -3.12 -1.14
CA VAL A 98 8.53 -3.09 -2.47
C VAL A 98 9.18 -2.09 -3.43
N ASN A 99 10.32 -1.51 -3.04
CA ASN A 99 11.06 -0.51 -3.82
C ASN A 99 10.23 0.73 -4.18
N VAL A 100 9.45 1.22 -3.22
CA VAL A 100 8.68 2.46 -3.32
C VAL A 100 9.17 3.42 -2.25
N SER A 101 9.59 4.62 -2.63
CA SER A 101 9.91 5.72 -1.69
C SER A 101 8.73 6.68 -1.61
N VAL A 102 8.42 7.15 -0.41
CA VAL A 102 7.47 8.25 -0.21
C VAL A 102 8.26 9.48 0.18
N ASP A 103 8.46 10.37 -0.78
CA ASP A 103 9.30 11.56 -0.60
C ASP A 103 8.58 12.65 0.16
N LYS A 104 7.29 12.82 -0.12
CA LYS A 104 6.50 13.90 0.47
C LYS A 104 5.04 13.52 0.61
N VAL A 105 4.44 13.92 1.73
CA VAL A 105 2.99 13.91 1.93
C VAL A 105 2.55 15.29 2.40
N PHE A 106 1.52 15.83 1.81
CA PHE A 106 0.95 17.11 2.20
C PHE A 106 -0.57 17.10 2.13
N THR A 107 -1.21 17.95 2.92
CA THR A 107 -2.66 18.15 2.91
C THR A 107 -2.98 19.51 2.32
N MET A 108 -3.95 19.57 1.43
CA MET A 108 -4.51 20.81 0.89
C MET A 108 -5.69 21.24 1.76
N PRO A 109 -5.64 22.42 2.41
CA PRO A 109 -6.78 22.97 3.13
C PRO A 109 -7.95 23.26 2.16
N SER A 110 -9.18 23.13 2.67
CA SER A 110 -10.41 23.38 1.88
C SER A 110 -10.68 24.86 1.62
N ASP A 111 -10.02 25.76 2.33
CA ASP A 111 -10.24 27.21 2.34
C ASP A 111 -9.22 28.02 1.52
N LYS A 112 -8.62 27.41 0.50
CA LYS A 112 -7.56 28.00 -0.34
C LYS A 112 -6.26 28.38 0.41
N GLY A 113 -6.03 27.75 1.56
CA GLY A 113 -4.78 27.87 2.28
C GLY A 113 -3.60 27.23 1.53
N GLU A 114 -2.39 27.51 1.99
CA GLU A 114 -1.19 26.85 1.47
C GLU A 114 -1.14 25.36 1.85
N PRO A 115 -0.51 24.51 1.02
CA PRO A 115 -0.30 23.11 1.35
C PRO A 115 0.42 22.95 2.70
N VAL A 116 -0.08 22.06 3.55
CA VAL A 116 0.54 21.74 4.83
C VAL A 116 1.28 20.43 4.72
N ASP A 117 2.60 20.49 4.75
CA ASP A 117 3.45 19.29 4.69
C ASP A 117 3.32 18.48 5.98
N TRP A 118 3.30 17.15 5.82
CA TRP A 118 3.40 16.25 6.96
C TRP A 118 4.88 16.11 7.35
N PRO A 119 5.28 16.56 8.52
CA PRO A 119 6.68 16.51 8.94
C PRO A 119 7.17 15.07 9.11
N ILE A 120 6.26 14.15 9.43
CA ILE A 120 6.49 12.72 9.58
C ILE A 120 5.23 11.98 9.14
N VAL A 121 5.37 11.01 8.25
CA VAL A 121 4.30 10.04 7.97
C VAL A 121 4.46 8.85 8.90
N PRO A 122 3.52 8.58 9.80
CA PRO A 122 3.66 7.48 10.74
C PRO A 122 3.58 6.14 10.01
N ARG A 123 4.42 5.18 10.42
CA ARG A 123 4.26 3.79 10.00
C ARG A 123 3.08 3.16 10.71
N LEU A 124 2.33 2.31 10.02
CA LEU A 124 1.25 1.55 10.63
C LEU A 124 1.78 0.55 11.66
N ILE A 125 2.94 -0.05 11.37
CA ILE A 125 3.60 -1.02 12.23
C ILE A 125 5.05 -1.24 11.77
N ASP A 126 5.92 -1.63 12.70
CA ASP A 126 7.28 -2.06 12.34
C ASP A 126 7.31 -3.54 12.03
N LEU A 127 7.94 -3.87 10.89
CA LEU A 127 8.11 -5.25 10.40
C LEU A 127 9.56 -5.53 10.05
N SER A 128 10.03 -6.70 10.43
CA SER A 128 11.27 -7.22 9.87
C SER A 128 11.03 -7.80 8.45
N PRO A 129 12.08 -7.92 7.62
CA PRO A 129 11.94 -8.53 6.29
C PRO A 129 11.32 -9.94 6.32
N VAL A 130 11.67 -10.74 7.32
CA VAL A 130 11.11 -12.10 7.49
C VAL A 130 9.62 -12.04 7.84
N GLU A 131 9.20 -11.13 8.73
CA GLU A 131 7.79 -10.94 9.08
C GLU A 131 6.97 -10.51 7.85
N PHE A 132 7.47 -9.57 7.06
CA PHE A 132 6.81 -9.12 5.85
C PHE A 132 6.68 -10.24 4.81
N ARG A 133 7.74 -10.99 4.55
CA ARG A 133 7.74 -12.10 3.60
C ARG A 133 6.79 -13.22 4.01
N VAL A 134 6.77 -13.59 5.32
CA VAL A 134 5.83 -14.59 5.85
C VAL A 134 4.40 -14.09 5.71
N LEU A 135 4.13 -12.82 6.02
CA LEU A 135 2.80 -12.22 5.87
C LEU A 135 2.33 -12.23 4.41
N ARG A 136 3.22 -11.92 3.45
CA ARG A 136 2.92 -12.02 2.00
C ARG A 136 2.60 -13.45 1.56
N LEU A 137 3.24 -14.46 2.12
CA LEU A 137 2.89 -15.85 1.83
C LEU A 137 1.48 -16.19 2.32
N ILE A 138 1.10 -15.71 3.52
CA ILE A 138 -0.26 -15.92 4.03
C ILE A 138 -1.29 -15.21 3.12
N CYS A 139 -1.02 -14.00 2.66
CA CYS A 139 -1.84 -13.32 1.65
C CYS A 139 -1.99 -14.10 0.35
N SER A 140 -0.95 -14.84 -0.02
CA SER A 140 -0.94 -15.70 -1.22
C SER A 140 -1.59 -17.09 -0.99
N GLY A 141 -2.23 -17.32 0.18
CA GLY A 141 -2.97 -18.53 0.50
C GLY A 141 -2.21 -19.62 1.25
N TYR A 142 -0.93 -19.41 1.60
CA TYR A 142 -0.20 -20.36 2.45
C TYR A 142 -0.67 -20.21 3.90
N SER A 143 -1.38 -21.18 4.43
CA SER A 143 -2.04 -21.08 5.73
C SER A 143 -1.36 -21.87 6.85
N LEU A 144 -0.64 -22.92 6.52
CA LEU A 144 0.04 -23.78 7.47
C LEU A 144 1.56 -23.47 7.56
N ALA A 145 2.14 -23.53 8.74
CA ALA A 145 3.57 -23.25 8.94
C ALA A 145 4.48 -24.07 8.02
N LYS A 146 4.16 -25.36 7.76
CA LYS A 146 4.93 -26.20 6.85
C LYS A 146 4.80 -25.77 5.37
N GLU A 147 3.65 -25.28 4.97
CA GLU A 147 3.43 -24.71 3.62
C GLU A 147 4.22 -23.42 3.46
N ILE A 148 4.21 -22.56 4.50
CA ILE A 148 4.96 -21.30 4.53
C ILE A 148 6.47 -21.57 4.39
N VAL A 149 7.03 -22.60 5.06
CA VAL A 149 8.44 -23.00 4.88
C VAL A 149 8.75 -23.31 3.41
N LYS A 150 7.89 -24.11 2.76
CA LYS A 150 8.07 -24.47 1.34
C LYS A 150 7.91 -23.25 0.42
N GLY A 151 6.86 -22.45 0.66
CA GLY A 151 6.58 -21.24 -0.11
C GLY A 151 7.69 -20.19 0.03
N TYR A 152 8.30 -20.10 1.20
CA TYR A 152 9.40 -19.16 1.46
C TYR A 152 10.62 -19.52 0.61
N ALA A 153 11.02 -20.79 0.62
CA ALA A 153 12.16 -21.26 -0.18
C ALA A 153 11.92 -21.05 -1.68
N SER A 154 10.72 -21.39 -2.18
CA SER A 154 10.40 -21.27 -3.60
C SER A 154 10.25 -19.82 -4.09
N ARG A 155 9.75 -18.91 -3.26
CA ARG A 155 9.43 -17.53 -3.68
C ARG A 155 10.58 -16.56 -3.46
N PHE A 156 11.39 -16.78 -2.40
CA PHE A 156 12.47 -15.86 -2.04
C PHE A 156 13.85 -16.45 -2.26
N ASN A 157 13.95 -17.69 -2.75
CA ASN A 157 15.20 -18.43 -2.95
C ASN A 157 16.09 -18.48 -1.68
N GLU A 158 15.45 -18.50 -0.51
CA GLU A 158 16.07 -18.54 0.81
C GLU A 158 15.44 -19.65 1.66
N ALA A 159 16.24 -20.40 2.38
CA ALA A 159 15.75 -21.41 3.31
C ALA A 159 15.34 -20.76 4.64
N ILE A 160 14.20 -21.18 5.19
CA ILE A 160 13.74 -20.81 6.53
C ILE A 160 13.37 -22.06 7.31
N SER A 161 13.74 -22.11 8.59
CA SER A 161 13.40 -23.25 9.44
C SER A 161 11.96 -23.17 9.96
N LEU A 162 11.33 -24.32 10.19
CA LEU A 162 10.00 -24.41 10.77
C LEU A 162 9.89 -23.66 12.12
N PRO A 163 10.83 -23.83 13.09
CA PRO A 163 10.78 -23.06 14.33
C PRO A 163 10.85 -21.54 14.13
N THR A 164 11.57 -21.08 13.08
CA THR A 164 11.62 -19.64 12.75
C THR A 164 10.29 -19.15 12.22
N VAL A 165 9.64 -19.92 11.35
CA VAL A 165 8.30 -19.58 10.83
C VAL A 165 7.28 -19.55 12.00
N GLU A 166 7.28 -20.55 12.88
CA GLU A 166 6.36 -20.60 14.04
C GLU A 166 6.54 -19.39 14.97
N ARG A 167 7.80 -19.00 15.24
CA ARG A 167 8.14 -17.81 16.01
C ARG A 167 7.67 -16.53 15.33
N THR A 168 7.85 -16.45 14.02
CA THR A 168 7.38 -15.30 13.22
C THR A 168 5.86 -15.21 13.23
N LEU A 169 5.17 -16.32 13.06
CA LEU A 169 3.71 -16.39 13.14
C LEU A 169 3.19 -15.95 14.52
N ALA A 170 3.87 -16.33 15.61
CA ALA A 170 3.54 -15.86 16.96
C ALA A 170 3.68 -14.33 17.07
N LYS A 171 4.76 -13.74 16.51
CA LYS A 171 4.96 -12.29 16.48
C LYS A 171 3.90 -11.58 15.62
N LEU A 172 3.56 -12.12 14.45
CA LEU A 172 2.52 -11.56 13.59
C LEU A 172 1.14 -11.58 14.29
N ARG A 173 0.84 -12.63 15.04
CA ARG A 173 -0.38 -12.68 15.87
C ARG A 173 -0.35 -11.64 16.99
N SER A 174 0.75 -11.48 17.70
CA SER A 174 0.86 -10.46 18.77
C SER A 174 0.72 -9.04 18.21
N LYS A 175 1.13 -8.81 16.96
CA LYS A 175 0.93 -7.57 16.21
C LYS A 175 -0.47 -7.45 15.59
N ARG A 176 -1.35 -8.43 15.78
CA ARG A 176 -2.71 -8.48 15.20
C ARG A 176 -2.76 -8.43 13.66
N LEU A 177 -1.72 -8.90 13.01
CA LEU A 177 -1.65 -8.97 11.55
C LEU A 177 -2.20 -10.29 11.01
N VAL A 178 -2.19 -11.31 11.84
CA VAL A 178 -2.61 -12.67 11.49
C VAL A 178 -3.45 -13.24 12.62
N ASN A 179 -4.52 -13.93 12.27
CA ASN A 179 -5.31 -14.76 13.16
C ASN A 179 -4.88 -16.23 13.03
N GLY A 180 -4.98 -16.99 14.13
CA GLY A 180 -4.76 -18.43 14.11
C GLY A 180 -6.07 -19.18 14.38
N LYS A 181 -6.45 -20.10 13.50
CA LYS A 181 -7.66 -20.91 13.63
C LYS A 181 -7.26 -22.39 13.76
N PRO A 182 -7.64 -23.08 14.83
CA PRO A 182 -7.34 -24.51 14.96
C PRO A 182 -8.07 -25.32 13.87
N VAL A 183 -7.34 -26.18 13.18
CA VAL A 183 -7.89 -27.13 12.20
C VAL A 183 -7.27 -28.51 12.47
N GLY A 184 -8.00 -29.37 13.18
CA GLY A 184 -7.49 -30.64 13.67
C GLY A 184 -6.32 -30.43 14.67
N LYS A 185 -5.17 -31.02 14.35
CA LYS A 185 -3.91 -30.86 15.14
C LYS A 185 -3.04 -29.67 14.67
N ALA A 186 -3.43 -28.97 13.64
CA ALA A 186 -2.69 -27.87 13.07
C ALA A 186 -3.34 -26.51 13.38
N LEU A 187 -2.53 -25.43 13.33
CA LEU A 187 -3.02 -24.07 13.41
C LEU A 187 -2.93 -23.45 12.00
N MET A 188 -4.08 -23.13 11.44
CA MET A 188 -4.20 -22.43 10.16
C MET A 188 -4.14 -20.92 10.40
N HIS A 189 -3.43 -20.20 9.54
CA HIS A 189 -3.22 -18.77 9.67
C HIS A 189 -3.90 -18.02 8.53
N GLU A 190 -4.54 -16.91 8.87
CA GLU A 190 -5.18 -16.01 7.91
C GLU A 190 -4.89 -14.55 8.28
N THR A 191 -4.81 -13.68 7.28
CA THR A 191 -4.55 -12.25 7.49
C THR A 191 -5.76 -11.55 8.10
N THR A 192 -5.50 -10.62 9.01
CA THR A 192 -6.50 -9.62 9.45
C THR A 192 -6.63 -8.51 8.40
N GLU A 193 -7.60 -7.60 8.57
CA GLU A 193 -7.71 -6.42 7.72
C GLU A 193 -6.44 -5.55 7.74
N LEU A 194 -5.83 -5.38 8.91
CA LEU A 194 -4.53 -4.70 9.02
C LEU A 194 -3.41 -5.48 8.31
N GLY A 195 -3.40 -6.80 8.43
CA GLY A 195 -2.45 -7.66 7.74
C GLY A 195 -2.59 -7.56 6.23
N LYS A 196 -3.81 -7.54 5.72
CA LYS A 196 -4.10 -7.33 4.29
C LYS A 196 -3.58 -5.96 3.84
N LEU A 197 -3.94 -4.90 4.56
CA LEU A 197 -3.53 -3.53 4.26
C LEU A 197 -2.00 -3.38 4.11
N ILE A 198 -1.23 -4.20 4.83
CA ILE A 198 0.23 -4.13 4.84
C ILE A 198 0.86 -5.03 3.77
N ALA A 199 0.36 -6.23 3.53
CA ALA A 199 1.11 -7.22 2.77
C ALA A 199 0.39 -7.82 1.56
N CYS A 200 -0.91 -7.59 1.39
CA CYS A 200 -1.67 -8.14 0.28
C CYS A 200 -1.84 -7.11 -0.86
N GLY A 201 -0.76 -6.55 -1.34
CA GLY A 201 -0.74 -5.67 -2.51
C GLY A 201 -0.20 -6.39 -3.73
#